data_fb1b2ae576d0f47faf00baef2666b56c
#
_entry.id   fb1b2ae576d0f47faf00baef2666b56c
#
_cell.length_a   1.000
_cell.length_b   1.000
_cell.length_c   1.000
_cell.angle_alpha   90.00
_cell.angle_beta   90.00
_cell.angle_gamma   90.00
#
_symmetry.space_group_name_H-M   'P 1'
#
loop_
_entity.id
_entity.type
_entity.pdbx_description
1 polymer ?
#
loop_
_entity_poly.entity_id
_entity_poly.type
_entity_poly.pdbx_seq_one_letter_code
_entity_poly.pdbx_strand_id
1 'polypeptide(L)'
;MKIALPDTVGRLADYTLTGTPIAAATLGANPARVVYSAAHVVADPFTASDPSGRAAVDWGKTMEFRRYLAGLGLGIAEAMDTAQRGMGLDWPGALELIRRTREELPDALVANGCGTDHLDPATVTSLDDVRRAYLEQAAPIQKLGGRIILMASRALVRVAKRPEDY
;
A
#
# COMPACT_ATOMS: atom_id res chain seq x y z
N MET A 1 -25.74 -13.75 -13.08
CA MET A 1 -25.29 -12.35 -13.23
C MET A 1 -24.82 -12.18 -14.68
N LYS A 2 -25.22 -11.07 -15.35
CA LYS A 2 -24.75 -10.74 -16.70
C LYS A 2 -23.68 -9.67 -16.61
N ILE A 3 -22.63 -9.79 -17.41
CA ILE A 3 -21.56 -8.80 -17.57
C ILE A 3 -21.33 -8.57 -19.05
N ALA A 4 -20.91 -7.36 -19.44
CA ALA A 4 -20.51 -7.07 -20.82
C ALA A 4 -19.01 -7.32 -20.97
N LEU A 5 -18.63 -8.20 -21.88
CA LEU A 5 -17.23 -8.50 -22.20
C LEU A 5 -16.94 -8.16 -23.67
N PRO A 6 -15.73 -7.69 -23.98
CA PRO A 6 -15.34 -7.49 -25.38
C PRO A 6 -15.18 -8.86 -26.10
N ASP A 7 -15.74 -8.96 -27.31
CA ASP A 7 -15.48 -10.07 -28.23
C ASP A 7 -14.09 -9.95 -28.89
N THR A 8 -13.75 -10.87 -29.76
CA THR A 8 -12.45 -10.92 -30.46
C THR A 8 -12.18 -9.73 -31.38
N VAL A 9 -13.18 -8.91 -31.66
CA VAL A 9 -13.09 -7.68 -32.46
C VAL A 9 -13.38 -6.42 -31.64
N GLY A 10 -13.41 -6.56 -30.30
CA GLY A 10 -13.56 -5.44 -29.36
C GLY A 10 -14.99 -4.94 -29.16
N ARG A 11 -16.02 -5.61 -29.70
CA ARG A 11 -17.40 -5.23 -29.45
C ARG A 11 -17.90 -5.83 -28.16
N LEU A 12 -18.61 -5.04 -27.34
CA LEU A 12 -19.20 -5.52 -26.10
C LEU A 12 -20.37 -6.47 -26.38
N ALA A 13 -20.30 -7.66 -25.80
CA ALA A 13 -21.33 -8.69 -25.86
C ALA A 13 -21.71 -9.13 -24.43
N ASP A 14 -23.00 -9.42 -24.23
CA ASP A 14 -23.49 -9.94 -22.97
C ASP A 14 -22.95 -11.35 -22.70
N TYR A 15 -22.31 -11.50 -21.55
CA TYR A 15 -21.88 -12.79 -21.03
C TYR A 15 -22.62 -13.12 -19.73
N THR A 16 -23.20 -14.31 -19.69
CA THR A 16 -23.87 -14.80 -18.47
C THR A 16 -22.91 -15.68 -17.67
N LEU A 17 -22.62 -15.25 -16.44
CA LEU A 17 -21.82 -16.06 -15.51
C LEU A 17 -22.63 -17.33 -15.16
N THR A 18 -22.05 -18.49 -15.42
CA THR A 18 -22.66 -19.81 -15.21
C THR A 18 -22.09 -20.55 -14.00
N GLY A 19 -21.05 -20.00 -13.37
CA GLY A 19 -20.43 -20.60 -12.19
C GLY A 19 -21.25 -20.40 -10.92
N THR A 20 -21.02 -21.25 -9.93
CA THR A 20 -21.56 -21.06 -8.57
C THR A 20 -20.80 -19.90 -7.90
N PRO A 21 -21.49 -18.92 -7.32
CA PRO A 21 -20.82 -17.86 -6.57
C PRO A 21 -19.93 -18.44 -5.47
N ILE A 22 -18.70 -17.94 -5.36
CA ILE A 22 -17.85 -18.26 -4.24
C ILE A 22 -18.47 -17.61 -3.00
N ALA A 23 -18.78 -18.41 -1.98
CA ALA A 23 -19.27 -17.87 -0.72
C ALA A 23 -18.17 -17.01 -0.08
N ALA A 24 -18.55 -15.82 0.37
CA ALA A 24 -17.63 -15.00 1.16
C ALA A 24 -17.25 -15.77 2.43
N ALA A 25 -15.96 -16.01 2.59
CA ALA A 25 -15.46 -16.57 3.84
C ALA A 25 -15.56 -15.51 4.94
N THR A 26 -16.23 -15.84 6.04
CA THR A 26 -16.14 -15.07 7.26
C THR A 26 -15.03 -15.66 8.12
N LEU A 27 -14.03 -14.86 8.44
CA LEU A 27 -13.07 -15.26 9.45
C LEU A 27 -13.80 -15.33 10.80
N GLY A 28 -13.66 -16.45 11.49
CA GLY A 28 -14.20 -16.60 12.84
C GLY A 28 -13.59 -15.57 13.81
N ALA A 29 -14.25 -15.32 14.93
CA ALA A 29 -13.85 -14.32 15.93
C ALA A 29 -12.41 -14.47 16.45
N ASN A 30 -11.82 -15.66 16.32
CA ASN A 30 -10.43 -15.97 16.71
C ASN A 30 -9.72 -16.74 15.58
N PRO A 31 -9.18 -16.05 14.56
CA PRO A 31 -8.39 -16.73 13.54
C PRO A 31 -7.15 -17.35 14.19
N ALA A 32 -6.80 -18.57 13.78
CA ALA A 32 -5.61 -19.28 14.27
C ALA A 32 -4.29 -18.56 13.93
N ARG A 33 -4.34 -17.59 13.02
CA ARG A 33 -3.18 -16.79 12.57
C ARG A 33 -3.61 -15.36 12.28
N VAL A 34 -2.72 -14.43 12.58
CA VAL A 34 -2.81 -13.04 12.11
C VAL A 34 -2.28 -12.98 10.69
N VAL A 35 -3.11 -12.53 9.78
CA VAL A 35 -2.76 -12.38 8.36
C VAL A 35 -2.90 -10.93 7.96
N TYR A 36 -1.88 -10.36 7.33
CA TYR A 36 -1.92 -9.03 6.75
C TYR A 36 -2.19 -9.11 5.25
N SER A 37 -3.09 -8.27 4.77
CA SER A 37 -3.30 -8.01 3.35
C SER A 37 -2.46 -6.80 2.91
N ALA A 38 -1.64 -6.96 1.88
CA ALA A 38 -0.92 -5.86 1.27
C ALA A 38 -1.88 -5.04 0.40
N ALA A 39 -2.38 -3.93 0.94
CA ALA A 39 -3.42 -3.13 0.32
C ALA A 39 -2.86 -2.11 -0.67
N HIS A 40 -3.39 -2.09 -1.89
CA HIS A 40 -3.12 -1.05 -2.88
C HIS A 40 -3.93 0.23 -2.60
N VAL A 41 -3.59 1.32 -3.29
CA VAL A 41 -4.45 2.51 -3.40
C VAL A 41 -5.31 2.41 -4.65
N VAL A 42 -6.47 3.07 -4.63
CA VAL A 42 -7.34 3.18 -5.81
C VAL A 42 -7.02 4.49 -6.51
N ALA A 43 -6.65 4.42 -7.78
CA ALA A 43 -6.42 5.61 -8.58
C ALA A 43 -7.77 6.25 -8.98
N ASP A 44 -7.78 7.59 -9.08
CA ASP A 44 -8.91 8.31 -9.67
C ASP A 44 -8.76 8.31 -11.22
N PRO A 45 -9.60 7.56 -11.94
CA PRO A 45 -9.47 7.44 -13.39
C PRO A 45 -9.94 8.70 -14.16
N PHE A 46 -10.61 9.63 -13.48
CA PHE A 46 -11.15 10.85 -14.10
C PHE A 46 -10.26 12.07 -13.89
N THR A 47 -9.25 11.95 -13.06
CA THR A 47 -8.27 13.01 -12.84
C THR A 47 -7.08 12.82 -13.80
N ALA A 48 -6.60 13.91 -14.40
CA ALA A 48 -5.36 13.87 -15.17
C ALA A 48 -4.22 13.43 -14.25
N SER A 49 -3.62 12.28 -14.55
CA SER A 49 -2.50 11.74 -13.79
C SER A 49 -1.35 11.43 -14.74
N ASP A 50 -0.15 11.79 -14.30
CA ASP A 50 1.08 11.38 -14.96
C ASP A 50 1.58 10.12 -14.26
N PRO A 51 1.78 8.99 -14.98
CA PRO A 51 2.31 7.76 -14.38
C PRO A 51 3.70 7.93 -13.74
N SER A 52 4.46 8.92 -14.18
CA SER A 52 5.76 9.29 -13.61
C SER A 52 5.69 10.37 -12.53
N GLY A 53 4.52 10.96 -12.33
CA GLY A 53 4.26 12.02 -11.37
C GLY A 53 3.57 11.54 -10.10
N ARG A 54 2.95 12.48 -9.39
CA ARG A 54 2.18 12.20 -8.17
C ARG A 54 0.86 11.51 -8.52
N ALA A 55 0.57 10.40 -7.82
CA ALA A 55 -0.68 9.68 -8.02
C ALA A 55 -1.91 10.52 -7.63
N ALA A 56 -2.92 10.50 -8.51
CA ALA A 56 -4.27 10.94 -8.15
C ALA A 56 -4.97 9.76 -7.46
N VAL A 57 -5.17 9.87 -6.15
CA VAL A 57 -5.78 8.82 -5.32
C VAL A 57 -7.25 9.11 -5.10
N ASP A 58 -8.12 8.18 -5.46
CA ASP A 58 -9.51 8.15 -4.97
C ASP A 58 -9.52 7.71 -3.50
N TRP A 59 -9.51 8.69 -2.61
CA TRP A 59 -9.46 8.43 -1.17
C TRP A 59 -10.69 7.69 -0.66
N GLY A 60 -11.87 7.99 -1.22
CA GLY A 60 -13.11 7.32 -0.86
C GLY A 60 -13.05 5.81 -1.12
N LYS A 61 -12.69 5.44 -2.34
CA LYS A 61 -12.56 4.03 -2.74
C LYS A 61 -11.36 3.34 -2.08
N THR A 62 -10.29 4.06 -1.85
CA THR A 62 -9.13 3.56 -1.11
C THR A 62 -9.49 3.17 0.32
N MET A 63 -10.28 3.99 1.03
CA MET A 63 -10.74 3.70 2.39
C MET A 63 -11.85 2.63 2.40
N GLU A 64 -12.75 2.62 1.41
CA GLU A 64 -13.75 1.56 1.25
C GLU A 64 -13.09 0.18 1.14
N PHE A 65 -12.03 0.08 0.35
CA PHE A 65 -11.27 -1.17 0.21
C PHE A 65 -10.61 -1.61 1.53
N ARG A 66 -10.08 -0.67 2.31
CA ARG A 66 -9.51 -0.97 3.62
C ARG A 66 -10.55 -1.42 4.63
N ARG A 67 -11.71 -0.78 4.66
CA ARG A 67 -12.85 -1.23 5.48
C ARG A 67 -13.30 -2.65 5.11
N TYR A 68 -13.31 -2.96 3.82
CA TYR A 68 -13.62 -4.31 3.34
C TYR A 68 -12.61 -5.34 3.86
N LEU A 69 -11.30 -5.08 3.73
CA LEU A 69 -10.26 -5.98 4.22
C LEU A 69 -10.33 -6.18 5.74
N ALA A 70 -10.50 -5.11 6.49
CA ALA A 70 -10.66 -5.17 7.94
C ALA A 70 -11.93 -5.94 8.34
N GLY A 71 -13.04 -5.77 7.59
CA GLY A 71 -14.28 -6.51 7.77
C GLY A 71 -14.15 -8.02 7.53
N LEU A 72 -13.16 -8.44 6.74
CA LEU A 72 -12.79 -9.85 6.59
C LEU A 72 -11.91 -10.38 7.75
N GLY A 73 -11.56 -9.52 8.73
CA GLY A 73 -10.67 -9.87 9.83
C GLY A 73 -9.19 -9.86 9.46
N LEU A 74 -8.82 -9.30 8.29
CA LEU A 74 -7.44 -9.16 7.86
C LEU A 74 -6.79 -7.92 8.48
N GLY A 75 -5.51 -8.04 8.84
CA GLY A 75 -4.65 -6.88 9.05
C GLY A 75 -4.33 -6.20 7.72
N ILE A 76 -3.94 -4.95 7.76
CA ILE A 76 -3.59 -4.15 6.59
C ILE A 76 -2.09 -3.84 6.63
N ALA A 77 -1.34 -4.37 5.66
CA ALA A 77 0.02 -3.93 5.38
C ALA A 77 -0.06 -2.73 4.44
N GLU A 78 0.16 -1.55 5.00
CA GLU A 78 -0.17 -0.28 4.38
C GLU A 78 1.05 0.44 3.83
N ALA A 79 0.83 1.28 2.81
CA ALA A 79 1.81 2.19 2.27
C ALA A 79 3.14 1.50 1.88
N MET A 80 3.05 0.31 1.29
CA MET A 80 4.17 -0.47 0.78
C MET A 80 4.22 -0.45 -0.75
N ASP A 81 5.01 -1.32 -1.36
CA ASP A 81 5.15 -1.44 -2.81
C ASP A 81 3.80 -1.67 -3.51
N THR A 82 2.91 -2.44 -2.90
CA THR A 82 1.53 -2.65 -3.39
C THR A 82 0.71 -1.36 -3.45
N ALA A 83 1.00 -0.38 -2.60
CA ALA A 83 0.41 0.95 -2.63
C ALA A 83 1.14 1.89 -3.60
N GLN A 84 1.98 1.36 -4.49
CA GLN A 84 2.73 2.12 -5.50
C GLN A 84 3.81 3.07 -4.91
N ARG A 85 4.38 2.74 -3.75
CA ARG A 85 5.51 3.48 -3.18
C ARG A 85 6.68 3.53 -4.16
N GLY A 86 7.17 4.75 -4.44
CA GLY A 86 8.24 4.99 -5.42
C GLY A 86 7.82 4.78 -6.88
N MET A 87 6.52 4.60 -7.15
CA MET A 87 5.93 4.42 -8.47
C MET A 87 4.65 5.25 -8.63
N GLY A 88 4.65 6.47 -8.13
CA GLY A 88 3.52 7.40 -8.16
C GLY A 88 3.03 7.81 -6.79
N LEU A 89 3.01 6.93 -5.79
CA LEU A 89 2.73 7.31 -4.40
C LEU A 89 4.04 7.75 -3.73
N ASP A 90 4.21 9.05 -3.59
CA ASP A 90 5.33 9.67 -2.87
C ASP A 90 5.18 9.54 -1.34
N TRP A 91 6.24 9.91 -0.60
CA TRP A 91 6.21 9.85 0.85
C TRP A 91 5.10 10.72 1.48
N PRO A 92 4.87 11.98 1.06
CA PRO A 92 3.73 12.77 1.54
C PRO A 92 2.38 12.08 1.32
N GLY A 93 2.16 11.48 0.15
CA GLY A 93 0.94 10.72 -0.16
C GLY A 93 0.81 9.46 0.71
N ALA A 94 1.92 8.77 0.95
CA ALA A 94 1.95 7.60 1.84
C ALA A 94 1.64 7.99 3.30
N LEU A 95 2.17 9.09 3.80
CA LEU A 95 1.88 9.59 5.15
C LEU A 95 0.41 10.00 5.29
N GLU A 96 -0.18 10.64 4.26
CA GLU A 96 -1.61 10.96 4.23
C GLU A 96 -2.47 9.70 4.25
N LEU A 97 -2.08 8.65 3.52
CA LEU A 97 -2.74 7.36 3.52
C LEU A 97 -2.75 6.74 4.93
N ILE A 98 -1.60 6.72 5.60
CA ILE A 98 -1.45 6.22 6.98
C ILE A 98 -2.34 7.00 7.95
N ARG A 99 -2.33 8.33 7.83
CA ARG A 99 -3.16 9.21 8.68
C ARG A 99 -4.65 8.89 8.52
N ARG A 100 -5.14 8.81 7.29
CA ARG A 100 -6.55 8.51 6.99
C ARG A 100 -6.96 7.13 7.49
N THR A 101 -6.14 6.12 7.26
CA THR A 101 -6.42 4.77 7.74
C THR A 101 -6.52 4.73 9.26
N ARG A 102 -5.64 5.42 9.98
CA ARG A 102 -5.70 5.51 11.45
C ARG A 102 -6.95 6.24 11.96
N GLU A 103 -7.39 7.29 11.26
CA GLU A 103 -8.58 8.05 11.64
C GLU A 103 -9.88 7.27 11.37
N GLU A 104 -9.96 6.61 10.20
CA GLU A 104 -11.18 5.92 9.79
C GLU A 104 -11.31 4.49 10.33
N LEU A 105 -10.17 3.85 10.68
CA LEU A 105 -10.09 2.47 11.14
C LEU A 105 -9.21 2.36 12.41
N PRO A 106 -9.56 3.06 13.49
CA PRO A 106 -8.71 3.15 14.69
C PRO A 106 -8.43 1.79 15.34
N ASP A 107 -9.37 0.84 15.23
CA ASP A 107 -9.28 -0.48 15.83
C ASP A 107 -8.69 -1.55 14.89
N ALA A 108 -8.44 -1.20 13.61
CA ALA A 108 -7.89 -2.15 12.68
C ALA A 108 -6.41 -2.47 12.97
N LEU A 109 -6.02 -3.70 12.71
CA LEU A 109 -4.64 -4.13 12.75
C LEU A 109 -3.90 -3.59 11.53
N VAL A 110 -3.13 -2.52 11.69
CA VAL A 110 -2.40 -1.86 10.59
C VAL A 110 -0.91 -1.86 10.87
N ALA A 111 -0.11 -2.17 9.84
CA ALA A 111 1.33 -2.02 9.86
C ALA A 111 1.78 -1.24 8.61
N ASN A 112 2.65 -0.26 8.79
CA ASN A 112 2.93 0.78 7.80
C ASN A 112 4.33 0.63 7.23
N GLY A 113 4.45 0.68 5.90
CA GLY A 113 5.72 0.67 5.21
C GLY A 113 6.57 1.89 5.56
N CYS A 114 7.78 1.63 6.03
CA CYS A 114 8.81 2.61 6.31
C CYS A 114 10.03 2.32 5.44
N GLY A 115 10.43 3.25 4.64
CA GLY A 115 11.51 3.08 3.66
C GLY A 115 12.40 4.29 3.53
N THR A 116 13.08 4.40 2.40
CA THR A 116 14.00 5.47 2.06
C THR A 116 13.73 6.05 0.66
N ASP A 117 12.53 5.82 0.14
CA ASP A 117 12.14 6.15 -1.23
C ASP A 117 12.06 7.66 -1.53
N HIS A 118 11.98 8.49 -0.48
CA HIS A 118 12.09 9.95 -0.59
C HIS A 118 13.53 10.45 -0.76
N LEU A 119 14.51 9.57 -0.54
CA LEU A 119 15.91 9.89 -0.68
C LEU A 119 16.35 9.69 -2.13
N ASP A 120 17.01 10.69 -2.72
CA ASP A 120 17.67 10.50 -4.01
C ASP A 120 18.90 9.60 -3.84
N PRO A 121 18.91 8.38 -4.42
CA PRO A 121 20.04 7.48 -4.29
C PRO A 121 21.36 8.07 -4.77
N ALA A 122 21.34 9.05 -5.68
CA ALA A 122 22.55 9.70 -6.19
C ALA A 122 23.28 10.53 -5.11
N THR A 123 22.55 11.01 -4.10
CA THR A 123 23.08 11.86 -3.03
C THR A 123 23.59 11.09 -1.83
N VAL A 124 23.35 9.76 -1.77
CA VAL A 124 23.72 8.91 -0.63
C VAL A 124 25.20 8.59 -0.65
N THR A 125 25.90 8.91 0.43
CA THR A 125 27.34 8.73 0.58
C THR A 125 27.74 7.83 1.74
N SER A 126 26.81 7.57 2.68
CA SER A 126 27.08 6.82 3.91
C SER A 126 25.90 5.99 4.38
N LEU A 127 26.14 5.01 5.25
CA LEU A 127 25.09 4.27 5.94
C LEU A 127 24.25 5.18 6.85
N ASP A 128 24.86 6.23 7.39
CA ASP A 128 24.15 7.20 8.22
C ASP A 128 23.09 8.00 7.43
N ASP A 129 23.33 8.26 6.15
CA ASP A 129 22.32 8.90 5.29
C ASP A 129 21.08 8.01 5.16
N VAL A 130 21.29 6.71 4.91
CA VAL A 130 20.22 5.72 4.83
C VAL A 130 19.47 5.58 6.15
N ARG A 131 20.21 5.47 7.26
CA ARG A 131 19.63 5.40 8.61
C ARG A 131 18.77 6.62 8.91
N ARG A 132 19.26 7.81 8.62
CA ARG A 132 18.53 9.07 8.81
C ARG A 132 17.24 9.10 8.01
N ALA A 133 17.27 8.67 6.74
CA ALA A 133 16.09 8.58 5.90
C ALA A 133 15.02 7.63 6.48
N TYR A 134 15.42 6.47 7.01
CA TYR A 134 14.48 5.61 7.73
C TYR A 134 13.87 6.29 8.95
N LEU A 135 14.66 7.01 9.73
CA LEU A 135 14.18 7.71 10.93
C LEU A 135 13.21 8.84 10.57
N GLU A 136 13.43 9.53 9.45
CA GLU A 136 12.53 10.58 8.94
C GLU A 136 11.15 10.03 8.60
N GLN A 137 11.04 8.80 8.13
CA GLN A 137 9.76 8.14 7.90
C GLN A 137 9.20 7.48 9.17
N ALA A 138 10.05 6.87 9.98
CA ALA A 138 9.63 6.17 11.19
C ALA A 138 8.98 7.12 12.22
N ALA A 139 9.57 8.29 12.44
CA ALA A 139 9.10 9.22 13.46
C ALA A 139 7.62 9.67 13.26
N PRO A 140 7.17 10.14 12.08
CA PRO A 140 5.77 10.48 11.90
C PRO A 140 4.85 9.26 11.95
N ILE A 141 5.27 8.06 11.48
CA ILE A 141 4.48 6.84 11.62
C ILE A 141 4.24 6.53 13.10
N GLN A 142 5.30 6.57 13.91
CA GLN A 142 5.20 6.34 15.36
C GLN A 142 4.34 7.39 16.05
N LYS A 143 4.45 8.66 15.66
CA LYS A 143 3.62 9.74 16.19
C LYS A 143 2.13 9.50 15.95
N LEU A 144 1.77 8.86 14.84
CA LEU A 144 0.40 8.43 14.55
C LEU A 144 0.01 7.11 15.28
N GLY A 145 0.88 6.55 16.12
CA GLY A 145 0.67 5.29 16.81
C GLY A 145 0.75 4.06 15.88
N GLY A 146 1.40 4.21 14.71
CA GLY A 146 1.53 3.15 13.72
C GLY A 146 2.62 2.13 14.06
N ARG A 147 2.38 0.86 13.68
CA ARG A 147 3.42 -0.18 13.61
C ARG A 147 4.19 -0.02 12.31
N ILE A 148 5.46 -0.41 12.32
CA ILE A 148 6.35 -0.25 11.16
C ILE A 148 6.64 -1.61 10.53
N ILE A 149 6.57 -1.65 9.20
CA ILE A 149 7.22 -2.67 8.37
C ILE A 149 8.41 -2.00 7.69
N LEU A 150 9.62 -2.43 8.02
CA LEU A 150 10.81 -1.88 7.41
C LEU A 150 10.95 -2.43 5.99
N MET A 151 10.96 -1.54 5.01
CA MET A 151 11.12 -1.90 3.61
C MET A 151 12.60 -1.86 3.22
N ALA A 152 13.01 -2.70 2.26
CA ALA A 152 14.36 -2.67 1.73
C ALA A 152 14.69 -1.32 1.08
N SER A 153 15.92 -0.85 1.28
CA SER A 153 16.39 0.41 0.72
C SER A 153 17.20 0.21 -0.55
N ARG A 154 16.78 0.83 -1.65
CA ARG A 154 17.58 0.90 -2.87
C ARG A 154 18.85 1.72 -2.68
N ALA A 155 18.81 2.72 -1.81
CA ALA A 155 19.94 3.57 -1.50
C ALA A 155 21.04 2.81 -0.73
N LEU A 156 20.65 1.82 0.10
CA LEU A 156 21.59 1.02 0.87
C LEU A 156 22.58 0.27 -0.01
N VAL A 157 22.14 -0.24 -1.15
CA VAL A 157 22.99 -0.99 -2.11
C VAL A 157 24.21 -0.18 -2.58
N ARG A 158 24.13 1.16 -2.57
CA ARG A 158 25.22 2.03 -3.01
C ARG A 158 26.34 2.16 -1.97
N VAL A 159 26.01 2.03 -0.71
CA VAL A 159 26.93 2.33 0.40
C VAL A 159 27.29 1.11 1.23
N ALA A 160 26.46 0.06 1.21
CA ALA A 160 26.75 -1.21 1.87
C ALA A 160 27.94 -1.91 1.20
N LYS A 161 28.88 -2.39 2.01
CA LYS A 161 30.12 -3.06 1.57
C LYS A 161 30.23 -4.48 2.12
N ARG A 162 29.50 -4.79 3.18
CA ARG A 162 29.56 -6.05 3.92
C ARG A 162 28.16 -6.53 4.24
N PRO A 163 27.96 -7.82 4.48
CA PRO A 163 26.64 -8.35 4.91
C PRO A 163 26.08 -7.66 6.15
N GLU A 164 26.93 -7.22 7.08
CA GLU A 164 26.54 -6.57 8.33
C GLU A 164 25.99 -5.16 8.12
N ASP A 165 26.16 -4.58 6.94
CA ASP A 165 25.64 -3.26 6.59
C ASP A 165 24.13 -3.33 6.22
N TYR A 166 23.57 -4.54 6.05
CA TYR A 166 22.15 -4.83 5.79
C TYR A 166 21.44 -5.29 7.07
#